data_5f22ce7eba8c8d2f73d0b93af0f9f30c
#
_entry.id   5f22ce7eba8c8d2f73d0b93af0f9f30c
#
_cell.length_a   1.000
_cell.length_b   1.000
_cell.length_c   1.000
_cell.angle_alpha   90.00
_cell.angle_beta   90.00
_cell.angle_gamma   90.00
#
_symmetry.space_group_name_H-M   'P 1'
#
loop_
_entity.id
_entity.type
_entity.pdbx_description
1 polymer ?
#
loop_
_entity_poly.entity_id
_entity_poly.type
_entity_poly.pdbx_seq_one_letter_code
_entity_poly.pdbx_strand_id
1 'polypeptide(L)'
;MIETDIRELNEKIQRESQFIDLINMEMSKVIVGQKHMTERLLIGLLSNGHILLEGVPGLAKTLAIKTLANIVDADFSRIQFTPYLLPADLVGTMIYSQKTEEFLVKKGPVFANFVLADEINRSPAKVQSALLEAMQEHQVTIGESTFALPDPFLVMATQNPIEQEGTYPLPEAQVDRFMLKVVIDYPKKEEEKVILRQNINKEYPEVHKVTSTKDILNARKVCREVYLDEKIENYITDIVFASRYPEEFKLKKFAGMISYGGSPRASINLALAAKAYAFIKRRGYVIPEDVRAVAPDVMRHRIGLTYEAEAENITTEDIINEILNMVEVP
;
A
#
# COMPACT_ATOMS: atom_id res chain seq x y z
N MET A 1 5.13 -34.55 11.13
CA MET A 1 5.85 -33.34 11.54
C MET A 1 5.26 -32.11 10.90
N ILE A 2 5.19 -32.00 9.57
CA ILE A 2 4.65 -30.83 8.86
C ILE A 2 3.17 -30.54 9.17
N GLU A 3 2.29 -31.55 9.23
CA GLU A 3 0.86 -31.36 9.54
C GLU A 3 0.60 -30.84 10.97
N THR A 4 1.38 -31.28 11.94
CA THR A 4 1.25 -30.83 13.33
C THR A 4 1.68 -29.37 13.44
N ASP A 5 2.77 -28.99 12.78
CA ASP A 5 3.29 -27.62 12.74
C ASP A 5 2.30 -26.64 12.07
N ILE A 6 1.62 -27.06 10.98
CA ILE A 6 0.62 -26.21 10.29
C ILE A 6 -0.62 -26.01 11.15
N ARG A 7 -1.05 -27.01 11.91
CA ARG A 7 -2.21 -26.88 12.79
C ARG A 7 -1.94 -25.92 13.94
N GLU A 8 -0.79 -26.07 14.61
CA GLU A 8 -0.36 -25.13 15.66
C GLU A 8 -0.21 -23.71 15.13
N LEU A 9 0.34 -23.56 13.92
CA LEU A 9 0.45 -22.27 13.26
C LEU A 9 -0.91 -21.66 12.95
N ASN A 10 -1.88 -22.46 12.49
CA ASN A 10 -3.24 -21.97 12.26
C ASN A 10 -3.90 -21.48 13.56
N GLU A 11 -3.77 -22.23 14.66
CA GLU A 11 -4.31 -21.82 15.96
C GLU A 11 -3.66 -20.52 16.46
N LYS A 12 -2.34 -20.40 16.30
CA LYS A 12 -1.60 -19.18 16.61
C LYS A 12 -2.14 -17.99 15.79
N ILE A 13 -2.25 -18.16 14.47
CA ILE A 13 -2.70 -17.10 13.59
C ILE A 13 -4.16 -16.71 13.87
N GLN A 14 -5.04 -17.66 14.11
CA GLN A 14 -6.42 -17.37 14.48
C GLN A 14 -6.52 -16.51 15.74
N ARG A 15 -5.69 -16.77 16.74
CA ARG A 15 -5.62 -15.98 17.96
C ARG A 15 -5.04 -14.59 17.70
N GLU A 16 -3.88 -14.52 17.05
CA GLU A 16 -3.14 -13.29 16.84
C GLU A 16 -3.78 -12.34 15.82
N SER A 17 -4.71 -12.83 14.98
CA SER A 17 -5.43 -12.02 13.98
C SER A 17 -6.80 -11.51 14.44
N GLN A 18 -7.24 -11.82 15.66
CA GLN A 18 -8.57 -11.42 16.16
C GLN A 18 -8.80 -9.89 16.14
N PHE A 19 -7.75 -9.12 16.41
CA PHE A 19 -7.83 -7.66 16.41
C PHE A 19 -8.17 -7.08 15.02
N ILE A 20 -7.97 -7.82 13.93
CA ILE A 20 -8.32 -7.40 12.57
C ILE A 20 -9.82 -7.17 12.43
N ASP A 21 -10.65 -8.02 13.05
CA ASP A 21 -12.11 -7.83 13.02
C ASP A 21 -12.52 -6.56 13.77
N LEU A 22 -11.85 -6.29 14.90
CA LEU A 22 -12.10 -5.09 15.67
C LEU A 22 -11.70 -3.83 14.86
N ILE A 23 -10.56 -3.86 14.16
CA ILE A 23 -10.18 -2.78 13.25
C ILE A 23 -11.23 -2.61 12.15
N ASN A 24 -11.64 -3.68 11.49
CA ASN A 24 -12.64 -3.63 10.43
C ASN A 24 -13.99 -3.09 10.93
N MET A 25 -14.41 -3.47 12.14
CA MET A 25 -15.61 -2.97 12.77
C MET A 25 -15.52 -1.46 13.02
N GLU A 26 -14.43 -1.00 13.61
CA GLU A 26 -14.22 0.43 13.87
C GLU A 26 -14.10 1.24 12.57
N MET A 27 -13.35 0.73 11.57
CA MET A 27 -13.25 1.36 10.25
C MET A 27 -14.62 1.50 9.58
N SER A 28 -15.45 0.47 9.65
CA SER A 28 -16.77 0.46 8.99
C SER A 28 -17.78 1.45 9.58
N LYS A 29 -17.56 1.94 10.79
CA LYS A 29 -18.39 3.01 11.39
C LYS A 29 -18.26 4.33 10.61
N VAL A 30 -17.08 4.59 10.06
CA VAL A 30 -16.72 5.88 9.45
C VAL A 30 -16.53 5.76 7.94
N ILE A 31 -15.93 4.65 7.49
CA ILE A 31 -15.63 4.40 6.08
C ILE A 31 -16.73 3.55 5.47
N VAL A 32 -17.58 4.20 4.66
CA VAL A 32 -18.69 3.53 3.99
C VAL A 32 -18.24 3.04 2.62
N GLY A 33 -18.43 1.76 2.33
CA GLY A 33 -18.26 1.16 1.00
C GLY A 33 -16.84 0.78 0.61
N GLN A 34 -15.81 1.47 1.04
CA GLN A 34 -14.42 1.30 0.60
C GLN A 34 -13.68 0.09 1.25
N LYS A 35 -14.33 -1.08 1.25
CA LYS A 35 -13.76 -2.30 1.88
C LYS A 35 -12.43 -2.72 1.26
N HIS A 36 -12.31 -2.61 -0.07
CA HIS A 36 -11.09 -2.96 -0.78
C HIS A 36 -9.92 -2.09 -0.30
N MET A 37 -10.11 -0.76 -0.25
CA MET A 37 -9.09 0.17 0.26
C MET A 37 -8.69 -0.16 1.70
N THR A 38 -9.65 -0.41 2.59
CA THR A 38 -9.38 -0.75 3.99
C THR A 38 -8.58 -2.04 4.12
N GLU A 39 -8.94 -3.09 3.38
CA GLU A 39 -8.22 -4.36 3.36
C GLU A 39 -6.79 -4.19 2.84
N ARG A 40 -6.58 -3.38 1.79
CA ARG A 40 -5.24 -3.08 1.25
C ARG A 40 -4.40 -2.24 2.21
N LEU A 41 -4.99 -1.32 2.97
CA LEU A 41 -4.29 -0.61 4.05
C LEU A 41 -3.78 -1.57 5.12
N LEU A 42 -4.57 -2.56 5.52
CA LEU A 42 -4.16 -3.59 6.47
C LEU A 42 -3.06 -4.49 5.90
N ILE A 43 -3.14 -4.88 4.63
CA ILE A 43 -2.09 -5.66 3.97
C ILE A 43 -0.77 -4.86 3.98
N GLY A 44 -0.78 -3.60 3.57
CA GLY A 44 0.41 -2.76 3.59
C GLY A 44 0.99 -2.59 5.00
N LEU A 45 0.14 -2.37 6.00
CA LEU A 45 0.55 -2.25 7.40
C LEU A 45 1.21 -3.53 7.92
N LEU A 46 0.61 -4.70 7.68
CA LEU A 46 1.10 -6.01 8.14
C LEU A 46 2.34 -6.47 7.38
N SER A 47 2.47 -6.12 6.10
CA SER A 47 3.61 -6.49 5.26
C SER A 47 4.79 -5.52 5.36
N ASN A 48 4.66 -4.44 6.13
CA ASN A 48 5.63 -3.33 6.16
C ASN A 48 5.85 -2.70 4.77
N GLY A 49 4.77 -2.57 3.99
CA GLY A 49 4.77 -2.00 2.64
C GLY A 49 4.03 -0.66 2.59
N HIS A 50 4.38 0.17 1.62
CA HIS A 50 3.72 1.46 1.36
C HIS A 50 2.71 1.34 0.23
N ILE A 51 1.73 2.24 0.18
CA ILE A 51 0.57 2.14 -0.70
C ILE A 51 0.42 3.42 -1.52
N LEU A 52 0.21 3.24 -2.82
CA LEU A 52 -0.19 4.31 -3.73
C LEU A 52 -1.69 4.16 -4.03
N LEU A 53 -2.48 5.15 -3.69
CA LEU A 53 -3.91 5.20 -4.01
C LEU A 53 -4.14 6.07 -5.25
N GLU A 54 -4.82 5.50 -6.22
CA GLU A 54 -5.27 6.22 -7.40
C GLU A 54 -6.79 6.32 -7.38
N GLY A 55 -7.31 7.52 -7.55
CA GLY A 55 -8.74 7.77 -7.58
C GLY A 55 -9.07 9.25 -7.47
N VAL A 56 -10.28 9.61 -7.88
CA VAL A 56 -10.77 10.98 -7.85
C VAL A 56 -10.81 11.56 -6.42
N PRO A 57 -10.83 12.87 -6.26
CA PRO A 57 -11.04 13.51 -4.97
C PRO A 57 -12.37 13.11 -4.33
N GLY A 58 -12.47 13.18 -3.00
CA GLY A 58 -13.72 12.95 -2.27
C GLY A 58 -14.04 11.49 -1.93
N LEU A 59 -13.14 10.54 -2.20
CA LEU A 59 -13.33 9.10 -1.91
C LEU A 59 -12.83 8.66 -0.53
N ALA A 60 -12.87 9.54 0.47
CA ALA A 60 -12.53 9.27 1.86
C ALA A 60 -11.07 8.78 2.11
N LYS A 61 -10.13 9.00 1.18
CA LYS A 61 -8.73 8.57 1.30
C LYS A 61 -8.07 9.06 2.59
N THR A 62 -8.14 10.37 2.85
CA THR A 62 -7.61 10.98 4.09
C THR A 62 -8.29 10.45 5.33
N LEU A 63 -9.62 10.27 5.26
CA LEU A 63 -10.40 9.76 6.38
C LEU A 63 -10.00 8.32 6.75
N ALA A 64 -9.74 7.47 5.75
CA ALA A 64 -9.38 6.08 5.97
C ALA A 64 -8.06 5.91 6.75
N ILE A 65 -6.97 6.57 6.31
CA ILE A 65 -5.68 6.43 7.00
C ILE A 65 -5.69 7.10 8.37
N LYS A 66 -6.36 8.25 8.51
CA LYS A 66 -6.51 8.92 9.80
C LYS A 66 -7.31 8.07 10.79
N THR A 67 -8.39 7.45 10.33
CA THR A 67 -9.19 6.54 11.14
C THR A 67 -8.38 5.32 11.58
N LEU A 68 -7.63 4.72 10.66
CA LEU A 68 -6.75 3.59 10.98
C LEU A 68 -5.67 3.99 12.02
N ALA A 69 -5.07 5.17 11.89
CA ALA A 69 -4.11 5.68 12.85
C ALA A 69 -4.71 5.82 14.26
N ASN A 70 -5.93 6.34 14.36
CA ASN A 70 -6.63 6.46 15.64
C ASN A 70 -6.94 5.10 16.27
N ILE A 71 -7.36 4.10 15.46
CA ILE A 71 -7.66 2.74 15.90
C ILE A 71 -6.41 2.03 16.46
N VAL A 72 -5.24 2.27 15.83
CA VAL A 72 -3.96 1.64 16.17
C VAL A 72 -3.19 2.43 17.25
N ASP A 73 -3.71 3.58 17.71
CA ASP A 73 -2.98 4.51 18.60
C ASP A 73 -1.62 4.93 18.04
N ALA A 74 -1.61 5.33 16.79
CA ALA A 74 -0.42 5.72 16.05
C ALA A 74 -0.43 7.21 15.69
N ASP A 75 0.75 7.82 15.62
CA ASP A 75 0.89 9.20 15.16
C ASP A 75 0.56 9.30 13.67
N PHE A 76 -0.22 10.32 13.30
CA PHE A 76 -0.64 10.61 11.95
C PHE A 76 -0.17 11.98 11.47
N SER A 77 0.33 12.03 10.25
CA SER A 77 0.69 13.28 9.57
C SER A 77 0.11 13.30 8.16
N ARG A 78 -0.39 14.47 7.73
CA ARG A 78 -0.81 14.73 6.35
C ARG A 78 0.14 15.75 5.73
N ILE A 79 0.65 15.44 4.56
CA ILE A 79 1.51 16.29 3.76
C ILE A 79 0.80 16.53 2.43
N GLN A 80 0.39 17.78 2.18
CA GLN A 80 -0.17 18.17 0.89
C GLN A 80 0.97 18.51 -0.05
N PHE A 81 1.11 17.75 -1.14
CA PHE A 81 2.13 18.01 -2.14
C PHE A 81 1.71 19.14 -3.05
N THR A 82 2.61 20.09 -3.25
CA THR A 82 2.42 21.28 -4.09
C THR A 82 3.69 21.57 -4.89
N PRO A 83 3.62 22.35 -5.99
CA PRO A 83 4.81 22.73 -6.78
C PRO A 83 5.88 23.47 -5.99
N TYR A 84 5.52 24.09 -4.86
CA TYR A 84 6.42 24.91 -4.04
C TYR A 84 7.04 24.17 -2.87
N LEU A 85 6.62 22.93 -2.62
CA LEU A 85 7.13 22.12 -1.50
C LEU A 85 8.63 21.83 -1.69
N LEU A 86 9.39 21.92 -0.61
CA LEU A 86 10.82 21.59 -0.59
C LEU A 86 11.07 20.28 0.16
N PRO A 87 12.15 19.53 -0.14
CA PRO A 87 12.51 18.35 0.64
C PRO A 87 12.61 18.60 2.14
N ALA A 88 13.13 19.77 2.56
CA ALA A 88 13.22 20.17 3.96
C ALA A 88 11.85 20.29 4.67
N ASP A 89 10.79 20.61 3.91
CA ASP A 89 9.42 20.67 4.47
C ASP A 89 8.89 19.28 4.84
N LEU A 90 9.41 18.23 4.21
CA LEU A 90 9.07 16.84 4.51
C LEU A 90 9.91 16.28 5.66
N VAL A 91 11.23 16.38 5.50
CA VAL A 91 12.18 15.68 6.37
C VAL A 91 12.60 16.51 7.57
N GLY A 92 12.49 17.82 7.46
CA GLY A 92 12.94 18.75 8.49
C GLY A 92 14.23 19.48 8.13
N THR A 93 14.65 20.36 9.01
CA THR A 93 15.80 21.25 8.79
C THR A 93 16.49 21.59 10.11
N MET A 94 17.70 22.16 9.99
CA MET A 94 18.38 22.76 11.13
C MET A 94 17.94 24.22 11.28
N ILE A 95 17.61 24.63 12.50
CA ILE A 95 17.21 25.99 12.85
C ILE A 95 18.23 26.55 13.84
N TYR A 96 18.79 27.72 13.54
CA TYR A 96 19.63 28.43 14.50
C TYR A 96 18.78 29.03 15.62
N SER A 97 19.07 28.63 16.85
CA SER A 97 18.45 29.19 18.07
C SER A 97 19.28 30.33 18.60
N GLN A 98 18.78 31.55 18.48
CA GLN A 98 19.45 32.74 19.07
C GLN A 98 19.57 32.65 20.57
N LYS A 99 18.70 31.87 21.24
CA LYS A 99 18.69 31.75 22.70
C LYS A 99 19.79 30.84 23.24
N THR A 100 20.12 29.78 22.52
CA THR A 100 21.15 28.79 22.88
C THR A 100 22.42 28.95 22.08
N GLU A 101 22.42 29.82 21.04
CA GLU A 101 23.50 30.01 20.06
C GLU A 101 23.93 28.71 19.35
N GLU A 102 22.98 27.76 19.22
CA GLU A 102 23.19 26.45 18.63
C GLU A 102 22.23 26.18 17.49
N PHE A 103 22.61 25.25 16.59
CA PHE A 103 21.72 24.71 15.59
C PHE A 103 20.90 23.57 16.16
N LEU A 104 19.59 23.72 16.15
CA LEU A 104 18.63 22.70 16.61
C LEU A 104 17.98 22.02 15.43
N VAL A 105 17.83 20.69 15.49
CA VAL A 105 17.13 19.92 14.48
C VAL A 105 15.61 20.06 14.71
N LYS A 106 14.92 20.57 13.71
CA LYS A 106 13.45 20.56 13.64
C LYS A 106 13.04 19.43 12.70
N LYS A 107 12.50 18.34 13.27
CA LYS A 107 11.97 17.20 12.50
C LYS A 107 10.75 17.63 11.69
N GLY A 108 10.67 17.10 10.45
CA GLY A 108 9.54 17.35 9.56
C GLY A 108 8.37 16.37 9.79
N PRO A 109 7.27 16.54 9.04
CA PRO A 109 6.05 15.75 9.17
C PRO A 109 6.21 14.26 8.80
N VAL A 110 7.31 13.86 8.16
CA VAL A 110 7.59 12.45 7.86
C VAL A 110 7.84 11.62 9.12
N PHE A 111 8.16 12.26 10.25
CA PHE A 111 8.38 11.60 11.55
C PHE A 111 7.06 11.27 12.27
N ALA A 112 6.17 10.59 11.55
CA ALA A 112 4.93 10.02 12.09
C ALA A 112 4.83 8.55 11.70
N ASN A 113 4.07 7.76 12.45
CA ASN A 113 3.84 6.35 12.11
C ASN A 113 3.09 6.20 10.77
N PHE A 114 2.04 7.01 10.58
CA PHE A 114 1.22 6.99 9.38
C PHE A 114 1.28 8.35 8.70
N VAL A 115 1.73 8.34 7.46
CA VAL A 115 1.91 9.54 6.64
C VAL A 115 1.01 9.46 5.42
N LEU A 116 0.14 10.45 5.26
CA LEU A 116 -0.58 10.68 4.02
C LEU A 116 0.20 11.68 3.16
N ALA A 117 0.76 11.21 2.06
CA ALA A 117 1.34 12.05 1.01
C ALA A 117 0.26 12.36 -0.04
N ASP A 118 -0.46 13.45 0.17
CA ASP A 118 -1.62 13.78 -0.64
C ASP A 118 -1.21 14.50 -1.93
N GLU A 119 -1.68 13.98 -3.08
CA GLU A 119 -1.36 14.44 -4.44
C GLU A 119 0.15 14.48 -4.74
N ILE A 120 0.84 13.36 -4.50
CA ILE A 120 2.31 13.25 -4.62
C ILE A 120 2.85 13.72 -5.98
N ASN A 121 2.08 13.56 -7.04
CA ASN A 121 2.42 13.97 -8.39
C ASN A 121 2.33 15.50 -8.62
N ARG A 122 1.91 16.31 -7.65
CA ARG A 122 1.90 17.77 -7.74
C ARG A 122 3.20 18.46 -7.33
N SER A 123 4.16 17.72 -6.82
CA SER A 123 5.45 18.28 -6.41
C SER A 123 6.59 17.89 -7.34
N PRO A 124 7.67 18.70 -7.41
CA PRO A 124 8.85 18.36 -8.19
C PRO A 124 9.50 17.04 -7.77
N ALA A 125 10.21 16.41 -8.71
CA ALA A 125 10.87 15.12 -8.51
C ALA A 125 11.81 15.04 -7.29
N LYS A 126 12.44 16.15 -6.90
CA LYS A 126 13.32 16.20 -5.70
C LYS A 126 12.56 15.93 -4.41
N VAL A 127 11.33 16.44 -4.30
CA VAL A 127 10.48 16.25 -3.12
C VAL A 127 9.94 14.83 -3.09
N GLN A 128 9.48 14.32 -4.24
CA GLN A 128 9.06 12.92 -4.38
C GLN A 128 10.19 11.97 -3.99
N SER A 129 11.42 12.22 -4.47
CA SER A 129 12.60 11.40 -4.16
C SER A 129 12.91 11.38 -2.66
N ALA A 130 12.79 12.52 -1.97
CA ALA A 130 13.03 12.59 -0.53
C ALA A 130 12.05 11.72 0.28
N LEU A 131 10.77 11.71 -0.09
CA LEU A 131 9.78 10.82 0.53
C LEU A 131 10.10 9.35 0.25
N LEU A 132 10.39 9.02 -1.02
CA LEU A 132 10.66 7.64 -1.44
C LEU A 132 11.95 7.08 -0.85
N GLU A 133 12.94 7.94 -0.58
CA GLU A 133 14.16 7.57 0.16
C GLU A 133 13.80 7.26 1.63
N ALA A 134 13.06 8.13 2.29
CA ALA A 134 12.59 7.91 3.66
C ALA A 134 11.77 6.61 3.80
N MET A 135 10.93 6.28 2.79
CA MET A 135 10.16 5.02 2.73
C MET A 135 11.06 3.79 2.64
N GLN A 136 12.15 3.88 1.89
CA GLN A 136 13.04 2.74 1.65
C GLN A 136 14.03 2.53 2.79
N GLU A 137 14.64 3.63 3.27
CA GLU A 137 15.72 3.56 4.26
C GLU A 137 15.20 3.55 5.72
N HIS A 138 13.92 3.84 5.94
CA HIS A 138 13.30 4.00 7.27
C HIS A 138 14.07 4.96 8.19
N GLN A 139 14.81 5.88 7.61
CA GLN A 139 15.58 6.92 8.29
C GLN A 139 15.73 8.15 7.42
N VAL A 140 16.08 9.26 8.03
CA VAL A 140 16.27 10.55 7.38
C VAL A 140 17.53 11.23 7.93
N THR A 141 18.33 11.80 7.05
CA THR A 141 19.51 12.61 7.44
C THR A 141 19.17 14.10 7.40
N ILE A 142 19.39 14.80 8.52
CA ILE A 142 19.19 16.24 8.66
C ILE A 142 20.51 16.84 9.14
N GLY A 143 21.14 17.66 8.30
CA GLY A 143 22.50 18.12 8.56
C GLY A 143 23.49 16.96 8.57
N GLU A 144 24.20 16.78 9.68
CA GLU A 144 25.18 15.70 9.87
C GLU A 144 24.61 14.47 10.62
N SER A 145 23.35 14.52 11.04
CA SER A 145 22.74 13.51 11.90
C SER A 145 21.67 12.70 11.15
N THR A 146 21.69 11.38 11.34
CA THR A 146 20.68 10.46 10.81
C THR A 146 19.72 10.03 11.91
N PHE A 147 18.42 10.13 11.62
CA PHE A 147 17.34 9.84 12.55
C PHE A 147 16.47 8.70 11.99
N ALA A 148 16.25 7.65 12.78
CA ALA A 148 15.30 6.60 12.44
C ALA A 148 13.86 7.14 12.44
N LEU A 149 13.05 6.66 11.52
CA LEU A 149 11.61 6.93 11.49
C LEU A 149 10.89 6.02 12.50
N PRO A 150 9.68 6.40 12.93
CA PRO A 150 8.88 5.55 13.82
C PRO A 150 8.57 4.18 13.21
N ASP A 151 8.44 3.14 14.01
CA ASP A 151 7.98 1.83 13.57
C ASP A 151 6.72 1.42 14.36
N PRO A 152 5.60 1.05 13.71
CA PRO A 152 5.42 0.90 12.26
C PRO A 152 5.44 2.24 11.51
N PHE A 153 5.97 2.21 10.27
CA PHE A 153 5.98 3.34 9.35
C PHE A 153 5.21 2.98 8.09
N LEU A 154 4.10 3.66 7.84
CA LEU A 154 3.23 3.45 6.68
C LEU A 154 3.02 4.77 5.94
N VAL A 155 3.44 4.82 4.68
CA VAL A 155 3.09 5.91 3.77
C VAL A 155 1.96 5.46 2.86
N MET A 156 0.90 6.26 2.84
CA MET A 156 -0.15 6.21 1.84
C MET A 156 -0.02 7.46 0.97
N ALA A 157 0.44 7.27 -0.27
CA ALA A 157 0.48 8.35 -1.25
C ALA A 157 -0.79 8.34 -2.10
N THR A 158 -1.26 9.53 -2.52
CA THR A 158 -2.40 9.62 -3.43
C THR A 158 -2.01 10.26 -4.74
N GLN A 159 -2.66 9.80 -5.82
CA GLN A 159 -2.61 10.41 -7.14
C GLN A 159 -4.03 10.66 -7.65
N ASN A 160 -4.21 11.78 -8.33
CA ASN A 160 -5.44 12.05 -9.08
C ASN A 160 -5.18 11.76 -10.57
N PRO A 161 -5.85 10.77 -11.17
CA PRO A 161 -5.61 10.41 -12.57
C PRO A 161 -6.17 11.44 -13.57
N ILE A 162 -7.10 12.30 -13.14
CA ILE A 162 -7.79 13.26 -14.03
C ILE A 162 -6.99 14.55 -14.18
N GLU A 163 -6.26 14.97 -13.16
CA GLU A 163 -5.47 16.19 -13.20
C GLU A 163 -4.14 15.94 -13.91
N GLN A 164 -3.99 16.48 -15.12
CA GLN A 164 -2.75 16.40 -15.90
C GLN A 164 -1.96 17.72 -15.87
N GLU A 165 -2.61 18.87 -15.75
CA GLU A 165 -1.94 20.16 -15.69
C GLU A 165 -1.20 20.37 -14.36
N GLY A 166 0.06 20.81 -14.43
CA GLY A 166 0.88 21.09 -13.26
C GLY A 166 1.29 19.85 -12.46
N THR A 167 1.27 18.66 -13.08
CA THR A 167 1.71 17.41 -12.45
C THR A 167 3.08 16.96 -12.94
N TYR A 168 3.79 16.29 -12.05
CA TYR A 168 5.08 15.67 -12.29
C TYR A 168 4.89 14.16 -12.10
N PRO A 169 4.74 13.37 -13.17
CA PRO A 169 4.51 11.94 -13.05
C PRO A 169 5.69 11.28 -12.32
N LEU A 170 5.38 10.34 -11.46
CA LEU A 170 6.40 9.52 -10.81
C LEU A 170 7.05 8.60 -11.85
N PRO A 171 8.39 8.59 -11.97
CA PRO A 171 9.07 7.60 -12.78
C PRO A 171 8.75 6.17 -12.35
N GLU A 172 8.69 5.24 -13.29
CA GLU A 172 8.35 3.83 -13.05
C GLU A 172 9.18 3.18 -11.94
N ALA A 173 10.51 3.43 -11.93
CA ALA A 173 11.41 2.95 -10.88
C ALA A 173 11.07 3.48 -9.48
N GLN A 174 10.39 4.61 -9.40
CA GLN A 174 9.92 5.20 -8.15
C GLN A 174 8.57 4.61 -7.72
N VAL A 175 7.66 4.39 -8.67
CA VAL A 175 6.37 3.76 -8.40
C VAL A 175 6.55 2.31 -7.94
N ASP A 176 7.56 1.58 -8.44
CA ASP A 176 7.91 0.21 -8.02
C ASP A 176 8.27 0.09 -6.51
N ARG A 177 8.57 1.21 -5.84
CA ARG A 177 8.82 1.24 -4.38
C ARG A 177 7.55 1.08 -3.54
N PHE A 178 6.39 1.42 -4.10
CA PHE A 178 5.11 1.12 -3.46
C PHE A 178 4.80 -0.36 -3.58
N MET A 179 4.42 -0.97 -2.47
CA MET A 179 4.04 -2.38 -2.45
C MET A 179 2.76 -2.63 -3.26
N LEU A 180 1.76 -1.78 -3.06
CA LEU A 180 0.46 -1.84 -3.69
C LEU A 180 0.14 -0.52 -4.39
N LYS A 181 -0.41 -0.59 -5.59
CA LYS A 181 -1.13 0.50 -6.24
C LYS A 181 -2.61 0.12 -6.28
N VAL A 182 -3.41 0.83 -5.53
CA VAL A 182 -4.84 0.55 -5.34
C VAL A 182 -5.67 1.58 -6.09
N VAL A 183 -6.50 1.13 -6.99
CA VAL A 183 -7.48 1.96 -7.70
C VAL A 183 -8.77 1.98 -6.89
N ILE A 184 -9.29 3.19 -6.68
CA ILE A 184 -10.49 3.43 -5.88
C ILE A 184 -11.58 3.98 -6.78
N ASP A 185 -12.71 3.28 -6.78
CA ASP A 185 -13.91 3.67 -7.49
C ASP A 185 -14.90 4.45 -6.61
N TYR A 186 -15.90 5.04 -7.26
CA TYR A 186 -17.00 5.68 -6.58
C TYR A 186 -17.79 4.67 -5.72
N PRO A 187 -18.37 5.14 -4.60
CA PRO A 187 -19.26 4.32 -3.80
C PRO A 187 -20.52 3.96 -4.61
N LYS A 188 -21.12 2.84 -4.24
CA LYS A 188 -22.43 2.45 -4.81
C LYS A 188 -23.50 3.42 -4.35
N LYS A 189 -24.60 3.54 -5.11
CA LYS A 189 -25.71 4.45 -4.81
C LYS A 189 -26.25 4.32 -3.37
N GLU A 190 -26.35 3.12 -2.86
CA GLU A 190 -26.85 2.89 -1.48
C GLU A 190 -25.82 3.31 -0.43
N GLU A 191 -24.53 3.15 -0.71
CA GLU A 191 -23.43 3.60 0.14
C GLU A 191 -23.36 5.14 0.16
N GLU A 192 -23.54 5.77 -0.99
CA GLU A 192 -23.57 7.24 -1.11
C GLU A 192 -24.74 7.85 -0.31
N LYS A 193 -25.90 7.19 -0.27
CA LYS A 193 -27.01 7.62 0.59
C LYS A 193 -26.66 7.59 2.08
N VAL A 194 -25.87 6.58 2.51
CA VAL A 194 -25.40 6.49 3.91
C VAL A 194 -24.43 7.63 4.19
N ILE A 195 -23.46 7.87 3.28
CA ILE A 195 -22.50 8.98 3.37
C ILE A 195 -23.24 10.33 3.48
N LEU A 196 -24.25 10.54 2.62
CA LEU A 196 -25.06 11.74 2.62
C LEU A 196 -25.74 11.96 3.98
N ARG A 197 -26.40 10.93 4.54
CA ARG A 197 -27.10 11.02 5.83
C ARG A 197 -26.14 11.33 6.97
N GLN A 198 -25.00 10.65 7.04
CA GLN A 198 -23.98 10.89 8.07
C GLN A 198 -23.47 12.33 8.04
N ASN A 199 -23.24 12.89 6.85
CA ASN A 199 -22.69 14.24 6.71
C ASN A 199 -23.74 15.34 6.99
N ILE A 200 -25.00 15.16 6.57
CA ILE A 200 -26.07 16.14 6.82
C ILE A 200 -26.40 16.20 8.31
N ASN A 201 -26.51 15.06 8.97
CA ASN A 201 -26.87 15.01 10.38
C ASN A 201 -25.67 15.31 11.31
N LYS A 202 -24.44 15.40 10.77
CA LYS A 202 -23.20 15.51 11.55
C LYS A 202 -23.04 14.40 12.60
N GLU A 203 -23.63 13.25 12.35
CA GLU A 203 -23.54 12.05 13.18
C GLU A 203 -22.29 11.26 12.75
N TYR A 204 -21.13 11.65 13.27
CA TYR A 204 -19.91 10.89 13.08
C TYR A 204 -19.73 9.93 14.26
N PRO A 205 -19.81 8.61 14.04
CA PRO A 205 -19.58 7.65 15.09
C PRO A 205 -18.18 7.81 15.68
N GLU A 206 -18.08 7.72 16.99
CA GLU A 206 -16.80 7.72 17.68
C GLU A 206 -16.03 6.44 17.36
N VAL A 207 -14.77 6.59 17.02
CA VAL A 207 -13.85 5.48 16.73
C VAL A 207 -12.98 5.23 17.95
N HIS A 208 -12.95 3.99 18.40
CA HIS A 208 -12.18 3.60 19.58
C HIS A 208 -10.83 2.98 19.20
N LYS A 209 -9.85 3.18 20.06
CA LYS A 209 -8.59 2.46 20.01
C LYS A 209 -8.83 1.00 20.34
N VAL A 210 -8.41 0.08 19.47
CA VAL A 210 -8.62 -1.37 19.66
C VAL A 210 -7.31 -2.17 19.64
N THR A 211 -6.21 -1.53 19.23
CA THR A 211 -4.89 -2.14 19.15
C THR A 211 -3.82 -1.07 19.31
N SER A 212 -2.57 -1.47 19.44
CA SER A 212 -1.43 -0.57 19.59
C SER A 212 -0.37 -0.80 18.49
N THR A 213 0.53 0.16 18.33
CA THR A 213 1.69 0.02 17.43
C THR A 213 2.53 -1.22 17.77
N LYS A 214 2.64 -1.59 19.06
CA LYS A 214 3.35 -2.80 19.51
C LYS A 214 2.65 -4.07 19.04
N ASP A 215 1.32 -4.12 19.10
CA ASP A 215 0.54 -5.26 18.63
C ASP A 215 0.68 -5.43 17.12
N ILE A 216 0.69 -4.34 16.36
CA ILE A 216 0.97 -4.37 14.92
C ILE A 216 2.36 -4.96 14.63
N LEU A 217 3.40 -4.55 15.38
CA LEU A 217 4.74 -5.09 15.20
C LEU A 217 4.82 -6.59 15.53
N ASN A 218 4.09 -7.03 16.54
CA ASN A 218 3.96 -8.45 16.85
C ASN A 218 3.22 -9.22 15.75
N ALA A 219 2.10 -8.66 15.27
CA ALA A 219 1.34 -9.24 14.17
C ALA A 219 2.17 -9.35 12.88
N ARG A 220 3.04 -8.38 12.56
CA ARG A 220 4.00 -8.46 11.45
C ARG A 220 4.92 -9.68 11.55
N LYS A 221 5.41 -10.00 12.76
CA LYS A 221 6.27 -11.17 12.98
C LYS A 221 5.49 -12.45 12.71
N VAL A 222 4.29 -12.56 13.27
CA VAL A 222 3.43 -13.74 13.08
C VAL A 222 2.96 -13.87 11.63
N CYS A 223 2.66 -12.76 10.96
CA CYS A 223 2.30 -12.74 9.54
C CYS A 223 3.42 -13.30 8.64
N ARG A 224 4.68 -13.04 8.97
CA ARG A 224 5.84 -13.61 8.26
C ARG A 224 5.97 -15.13 8.42
N GLU A 225 5.47 -15.69 9.52
CA GLU A 225 5.47 -17.14 9.78
C GLU A 225 4.40 -17.88 8.95
N VAL A 226 3.42 -17.19 8.34
CA VAL A 226 2.45 -17.83 7.44
C VAL A 226 3.18 -18.67 6.41
N TYR A 227 2.79 -19.95 6.34
CA TYR A 227 3.46 -20.93 5.49
C TYR A 227 3.22 -20.62 4.00
N LEU A 228 4.29 -20.65 3.24
CA LEU A 228 4.27 -20.51 1.78
C LEU A 228 4.86 -21.77 1.19
N ASP A 229 4.04 -22.56 0.51
CA ASP A 229 4.47 -23.81 -0.13
C ASP A 229 5.28 -23.49 -1.39
N GLU A 230 6.26 -24.36 -1.73
CA GLU A 230 7.09 -24.22 -2.93
C GLU A 230 6.25 -24.13 -4.22
N LYS A 231 5.12 -24.83 -4.27
CA LYS A 231 4.19 -24.74 -5.42
C LYS A 231 3.59 -23.33 -5.55
N ILE A 232 3.30 -22.67 -4.44
CA ILE A 232 2.82 -21.27 -4.45
C ILE A 232 3.96 -20.32 -4.80
N GLU A 233 5.19 -20.57 -4.36
CA GLU A 233 6.36 -19.80 -4.79
C GLU A 233 6.57 -19.90 -6.31
N ASN A 234 6.46 -21.11 -6.87
CA ASN A 234 6.51 -21.32 -8.31
C ASN A 234 5.37 -20.60 -9.03
N TYR A 235 4.14 -20.69 -8.53
CA TYR A 235 2.99 -19.97 -9.08
C TYR A 235 3.19 -18.46 -9.11
N ILE A 236 3.70 -17.87 -8.02
CA ILE A 236 4.03 -16.44 -7.94
C ILE A 236 5.09 -16.05 -8.97
N THR A 237 6.15 -16.87 -9.09
CA THR A 237 7.23 -16.60 -10.04
C THR A 237 6.74 -16.73 -11.47
N ASP A 238 5.89 -17.71 -11.79
CA ASP A 238 5.30 -17.90 -13.12
C ASP A 238 4.41 -16.72 -13.52
N ILE A 239 3.60 -16.17 -12.59
CA ILE A 239 2.81 -14.95 -12.84
C ILE A 239 3.73 -13.78 -13.24
N VAL A 240 4.84 -13.59 -12.51
CA VAL A 240 5.76 -12.49 -12.81
C VAL A 240 6.54 -12.74 -14.10
N PHE A 241 6.96 -13.97 -14.34
CA PHE A 241 7.65 -14.36 -15.59
C PHE A 241 6.73 -14.23 -16.81
N ALA A 242 5.45 -14.59 -16.69
CA ALA A 242 4.46 -14.40 -17.75
C ALA A 242 4.33 -12.93 -18.19
N SER A 243 4.52 -11.98 -17.26
CA SER A 243 4.56 -10.55 -17.61
C SER A 243 5.81 -10.12 -18.38
N ARG A 244 6.94 -10.87 -18.27
CA ARG A 244 8.19 -10.61 -18.98
C ARG A 244 8.31 -11.36 -20.30
N TYR A 245 7.82 -12.60 -20.30
CA TYR A 245 7.94 -13.56 -21.41
C TYR A 245 6.56 -14.12 -21.78
N PRO A 246 5.63 -13.29 -22.25
CA PRO A 246 4.24 -13.69 -22.50
C PRO A 246 4.12 -14.84 -23.51
N GLU A 247 5.05 -14.96 -24.45
CA GLU A 247 5.04 -16.01 -25.44
C GLU A 247 5.25 -17.42 -24.85
N GLU A 248 6.04 -17.53 -23.79
CA GLU A 248 6.31 -18.80 -23.08
C GLU A 248 5.07 -19.30 -22.32
N PHE A 249 4.19 -18.40 -21.94
CA PHE A 249 2.95 -18.68 -21.20
C PHE A 249 1.69 -18.66 -22.08
N LYS A 250 1.82 -18.87 -23.38
CA LYS A 250 0.71 -18.89 -24.36
C LYS A 250 -0.05 -17.55 -24.49
N LEU A 251 0.56 -16.48 -24.04
CA LEU A 251 0.03 -15.11 -24.08
C LEU A 251 0.50 -14.34 -25.33
N LYS A 252 0.60 -15.02 -26.48
CA LYS A 252 1.14 -14.44 -27.72
C LYS A 252 0.44 -13.14 -28.15
N LYS A 253 -0.85 -13.00 -27.81
CA LYS A 253 -1.61 -11.78 -28.08
C LYS A 253 -1.00 -10.55 -27.44
N PHE A 254 -0.36 -10.68 -26.28
CA PHE A 254 0.21 -9.58 -25.51
C PHE A 254 1.73 -9.40 -25.68
N ALA A 255 2.39 -10.23 -26.50
CA ALA A 255 3.85 -10.18 -26.67
C ALA A 255 4.35 -8.82 -27.17
N GLY A 256 3.60 -8.17 -28.08
CA GLY A 256 3.91 -6.82 -28.56
C GLY A 256 3.29 -5.68 -27.76
N MET A 257 2.53 -5.98 -26.70
CA MET A 257 1.75 -5.00 -25.93
C MET A 257 2.40 -4.65 -24.59
N ILE A 258 3.39 -5.42 -24.14
CA ILE A 258 4.10 -5.22 -22.89
C ILE A 258 5.48 -4.64 -23.22
N SER A 259 5.77 -3.42 -22.75
CA SER A 259 7.09 -2.78 -22.89
C SER A 259 8.09 -3.29 -21.85
N TYR A 260 7.64 -3.57 -20.63
CA TYR A 260 8.40 -4.23 -19.56
C TYR A 260 7.46 -4.95 -18.60
N GLY A 261 7.93 -6.03 -17.98
CA GLY A 261 7.21 -6.80 -16.98
C GLY A 261 7.70 -6.58 -15.56
N GLY A 262 7.09 -7.26 -14.60
CA GLY A 262 7.39 -7.12 -13.19
C GLY A 262 8.86 -7.39 -12.82
N SER A 263 9.45 -6.56 -11.97
CA SER A 263 10.78 -6.78 -11.38
C SER A 263 10.75 -7.90 -10.32
N PRO A 264 11.90 -8.37 -9.78
CA PRO A 264 11.91 -9.29 -8.63
C PRO A 264 11.13 -8.76 -7.40
N ARG A 265 10.99 -7.43 -7.27
CA ARG A 265 10.12 -6.83 -6.26
C ARG A 265 8.65 -7.26 -6.41
N ALA A 266 8.20 -7.51 -7.63
CA ALA A 266 6.86 -8.02 -7.86
C ALA A 266 6.64 -9.37 -7.18
N SER A 267 7.57 -10.32 -7.36
CA SER A 267 7.49 -11.65 -6.73
C SER A 267 7.54 -11.55 -5.20
N ILE A 268 8.44 -10.74 -4.67
CA ILE A 268 8.57 -10.50 -3.22
C ILE A 268 7.28 -9.90 -2.67
N ASN A 269 6.74 -8.87 -3.31
CA ASN A 269 5.54 -8.18 -2.85
C ASN A 269 4.28 -9.04 -3.00
N LEU A 270 4.19 -9.88 -4.04
CA LEU A 270 3.11 -10.87 -4.17
C LEU A 270 3.14 -11.87 -3.01
N ALA A 271 4.29 -12.41 -2.66
CA ALA A 271 4.45 -13.35 -1.56
C ALA A 271 4.09 -12.69 -0.21
N LEU A 272 4.60 -11.48 0.06
CA LEU A 272 4.33 -10.76 1.30
C LEU A 272 2.85 -10.36 1.41
N ALA A 273 2.25 -9.85 0.31
CA ALA A 273 0.85 -9.47 0.28
C ALA A 273 -0.07 -10.68 0.44
N ALA A 274 0.24 -11.82 -0.21
CA ALA A 274 -0.51 -13.06 -0.08
C ALA A 274 -0.46 -13.62 1.36
N LYS A 275 0.71 -13.58 2.02
CA LYS A 275 0.85 -13.95 3.44
C LYS A 275 -0.01 -13.06 4.34
N ALA A 276 0.03 -11.73 4.13
CA ALA A 276 -0.79 -10.80 4.88
C ALA A 276 -2.29 -11.00 4.62
N TYR A 277 -2.66 -11.31 3.38
CA TYR A 277 -4.04 -11.63 3.03
C TYR A 277 -4.51 -12.92 3.72
N ALA A 278 -3.70 -14.00 3.70
CA ALA A 278 -3.99 -15.24 4.41
C ALA A 278 -4.13 -15.00 5.92
N PHE A 279 -3.25 -14.18 6.51
CA PHE A 279 -3.32 -13.78 7.93
C PHE A 279 -4.64 -13.06 8.25
N ILE A 280 -5.06 -12.10 7.42
CA ILE A 280 -6.35 -11.40 7.56
C ILE A 280 -7.53 -12.38 7.45
N LYS A 281 -7.40 -13.42 6.60
CA LYS A 281 -8.39 -14.50 6.47
C LYS A 281 -8.22 -15.60 7.52
N ARG A 282 -7.35 -15.39 8.53
CA ARG A 282 -7.11 -16.30 9.66
C ARG A 282 -6.59 -17.68 9.28
N ARG A 283 -5.79 -17.75 8.22
CA ARG A 283 -5.14 -18.99 7.76
C ARG A 283 -3.63 -18.92 7.97
N GLY A 284 -3.06 -20.04 8.40
CA GLY A 284 -1.63 -20.22 8.61
C GLY A 284 -0.84 -20.55 7.35
N TYR A 285 -1.48 -20.61 6.20
CA TYR A 285 -0.87 -20.94 4.91
C TYR A 285 -1.52 -20.14 3.77
N VAL A 286 -0.73 -19.90 2.73
CA VAL A 286 -1.17 -19.21 1.51
C VAL A 286 -1.78 -20.22 0.55
N ILE A 287 -2.87 -19.81 -0.12
CA ILE A 287 -3.51 -20.56 -1.21
C ILE A 287 -3.44 -19.73 -2.51
N PRO A 288 -3.61 -20.33 -3.69
CA PRO A 288 -3.55 -19.61 -4.95
C PRO A 288 -4.51 -18.42 -5.04
N GLU A 289 -5.69 -18.53 -4.43
CA GLU A 289 -6.71 -17.48 -4.39
C GLU A 289 -6.20 -16.22 -3.66
N ASP A 290 -5.32 -16.36 -2.67
CA ASP A 290 -4.72 -15.22 -1.98
C ASP A 290 -3.80 -14.43 -2.90
N VAL A 291 -2.99 -15.15 -3.69
CA VAL A 291 -2.11 -14.55 -4.70
C VAL A 291 -2.95 -13.83 -5.75
N ARG A 292 -4.01 -14.47 -6.26
CA ARG A 292 -4.93 -13.90 -7.24
C ARG A 292 -5.64 -12.65 -6.72
N ALA A 293 -6.02 -12.64 -5.44
CA ALA A 293 -6.72 -11.52 -4.81
C ALA A 293 -5.85 -10.25 -4.71
N VAL A 294 -4.53 -10.40 -4.55
CA VAL A 294 -3.62 -9.26 -4.39
C VAL A 294 -2.87 -8.91 -5.68
N ALA A 295 -2.82 -9.82 -6.66
CA ALA A 295 -2.04 -9.65 -7.88
C ALA A 295 -2.34 -8.36 -8.67
N PRO A 296 -3.61 -7.93 -8.87
CA PRO A 296 -3.88 -6.68 -9.57
C PRO A 296 -3.23 -5.48 -8.89
N ASP A 297 -3.32 -5.38 -7.56
CA ASP A 297 -2.80 -4.24 -6.81
C ASP A 297 -1.27 -4.24 -6.69
N VAL A 298 -0.65 -5.42 -6.75
CA VAL A 298 0.82 -5.57 -6.75
C VAL A 298 1.40 -5.35 -8.15
N MET A 299 0.72 -5.79 -9.21
CA MET A 299 1.29 -5.88 -10.56
C MET A 299 0.98 -4.68 -11.45
N ARG A 300 -0.17 -3.97 -11.26
CA ARG A 300 -0.63 -2.95 -12.22
C ARG A 300 0.36 -1.82 -12.49
N HIS A 301 1.20 -1.47 -11.52
CA HIS A 301 2.22 -0.43 -11.66
C HIS A 301 3.61 -0.99 -11.99
N ARG A 302 3.69 -2.28 -12.32
CA ARG A 302 4.91 -3.01 -12.63
C ARG A 302 4.92 -3.61 -14.03
N ILE A 303 3.83 -3.38 -14.77
CA ILE A 303 3.71 -3.77 -16.17
C ILE A 303 3.56 -2.50 -16.99
N GLY A 304 4.49 -2.23 -17.87
CA GLY A 304 4.42 -1.12 -18.82
C GLY A 304 3.75 -1.55 -20.11
N LEU A 305 2.89 -0.69 -20.62
CA LEU A 305 2.22 -0.90 -21.91
C LEU A 305 3.02 -0.28 -23.05
N THR A 306 2.84 -0.79 -24.26
CA THR A 306 3.30 -0.15 -25.48
C THR A 306 2.24 0.81 -26.01
N TYR A 307 2.64 1.72 -26.90
CA TYR A 307 1.67 2.61 -27.58
C TYR A 307 0.63 1.83 -28.41
N GLU A 308 0.97 0.64 -28.89
CA GLU A 308 0.05 -0.25 -29.59
C GLU A 308 -1.05 -0.77 -28.66
N ALA A 309 -0.68 -1.16 -27.44
CA ALA A 309 -1.65 -1.57 -26.43
C ALA A 309 -2.60 -0.44 -26.06
N GLU A 310 -2.08 0.78 -25.86
CA GLU A 310 -2.88 1.96 -25.57
C GLU A 310 -3.83 2.30 -26.72
N ALA A 311 -3.37 2.19 -27.97
CA ALA A 311 -4.20 2.43 -29.16
C ALA A 311 -5.34 1.40 -29.30
N GLU A 312 -5.13 0.17 -28.83
CA GLU A 312 -6.14 -0.88 -28.77
C GLU A 312 -7.02 -0.83 -27.51
N ASN A 313 -6.83 0.18 -26.63
CA ASN A 313 -7.50 0.32 -25.34
C ASN A 313 -7.30 -0.88 -24.41
N ILE A 314 -6.16 -1.54 -24.49
CA ILE A 314 -5.79 -2.63 -23.58
C ILE A 314 -5.20 -2.03 -22.33
N THR A 315 -5.71 -2.47 -21.17
CA THR A 315 -5.27 -2.03 -19.85
C THR A 315 -4.29 -3.02 -19.22
N THR A 316 -3.55 -2.56 -18.21
CA THR A 316 -2.72 -3.46 -17.40
C THR A 316 -3.54 -4.52 -16.68
N GLU A 317 -4.77 -4.19 -16.28
CA GLU A 317 -5.73 -5.11 -15.68
C GLU A 317 -6.13 -6.24 -16.64
N ASP A 318 -6.33 -5.94 -17.91
CA ASP A 318 -6.65 -6.95 -18.92
C ASP A 318 -5.50 -7.96 -19.05
N ILE A 319 -4.26 -7.47 -19.08
CA ILE A 319 -3.06 -8.31 -19.14
C ILE A 319 -2.92 -9.16 -17.87
N ILE A 320 -3.08 -8.56 -16.69
CA ILE A 320 -2.99 -9.27 -15.42
C ILE A 320 -4.05 -10.37 -15.32
N ASN A 321 -5.28 -10.05 -15.68
CA ASN A 321 -6.37 -11.02 -15.66
C ASN A 321 -6.08 -12.21 -16.59
N GLU A 322 -5.55 -11.95 -17.78
CA GLU A 322 -5.21 -13.01 -18.71
C GLU A 322 -4.01 -13.85 -18.22
N ILE A 323 -2.98 -13.22 -17.64
CA ILE A 323 -1.88 -13.93 -16.96
C ILE A 323 -2.44 -14.88 -15.89
N LEU A 324 -3.31 -14.39 -15.02
CA LEU A 324 -3.92 -15.20 -13.96
C LEU A 324 -4.80 -16.34 -14.48
N ASN A 325 -5.34 -16.22 -15.68
CA ASN A 325 -6.14 -17.27 -16.33
C ASN A 325 -5.28 -18.32 -17.02
N MET A 326 -4.11 -17.93 -17.54
CA MET A 326 -3.25 -18.81 -18.34
C MET A 326 -2.18 -19.52 -17.53
N VAL A 327 -1.70 -18.90 -16.44
CA VAL A 327 -0.72 -19.56 -15.55
C VAL A 327 -1.41 -20.67 -14.77
N GLU A 328 -0.79 -21.85 -14.80
CA GLU A 328 -1.33 -23.06 -14.17
C GLU A 328 -1.41 -22.88 -12.64
N VAL A 329 -2.58 -23.16 -12.09
CA VAL A 329 -2.83 -23.09 -10.64
C VAL A 329 -2.37 -24.40 -10.01
N PRO A 330 -1.52 -24.37 -8.94
CA PRO A 330 -0.97 -25.57 -8.33
C PRO A 330 -1.99 -26.39 -7.54
#